data_787b4ba81d7f5883be423c7ac98105f9
#
_entry.id   787b4ba81d7f5883be423c7ac98105f9
#
_cell.length_a   1.000
_cell.length_b   1.000
_cell.length_c   1.000
_cell.angle_alpha   90.00
_cell.angle_beta   90.00
_cell.angle_gamma   90.00
#
_symmetry.space_group_name_H-M   'P 1'
#
loop_
_entity.id
_entity.type
_entity.pdbx_description
1 polymer ?
#
loop_
_entity_poly.entity_id
_entity_poly.type
_entity_poly.pdbx_seq_one_letter_code
_entity_poly.pdbx_strand_id
1 'polypeptide(L)'
;MARSADRLFTGTGYRLPVPPAPAFCLGNVIVTRLDGLDPASALFRHEARHATQYACCGGLVMVPLYLAAAAVSWLLTGDTGCRNVFERRAGLTDGGYADKPLRPALRRAGRSVAQAR
;
A
#
# COMPACT_ATOMS: atom_id res chain seq x y z
N MET A 1 -10.29 10.82 17.22
CA MET A 1 -9.11 9.99 16.91
C MET A 1 -8.87 9.01 18.06
N ALA A 2 -8.75 7.73 17.78
CA ALA A 2 -8.53 6.70 18.81
C ALA A 2 -7.05 6.26 18.79
N ARG A 3 -6.51 5.91 19.96
CA ARG A 3 -5.14 5.41 20.12
C ARG A 3 -5.19 3.90 20.37
N SER A 4 -4.42 3.14 19.62
CA SER A 4 -4.24 1.70 19.84
C SER A 4 -3.03 1.42 20.76
N ALA A 5 -2.89 0.16 21.21
CA ALA A 5 -1.83 -0.26 22.13
C ALA A 5 -0.41 0.01 21.61
N ASP A 6 -0.19 0.07 20.29
CA ASP A 6 1.11 0.25 19.67
C ASP A 6 1.45 1.71 19.31
N ARG A 7 0.83 2.65 20.02
CA ARG A 7 0.97 4.10 19.76
C ARG A 7 0.50 4.51 18.35
N LEU A 8 -0.38 3.73 17.76
CA LEU A 8 -1.05 4.07 16.53
C LEU A 8 -2.32 4.87 16.81
N PHE A 9 -2.63 5.81 15.97
CA PHE A 9 -3.86 6.59 16.02
C PHE A 9 -4.74 6.23 14.83
N THR A 10 -6.05 6.20 15.02
CA THR A 10 -7.01 5.93 13.95
C THR A 10 -7.98 7.11 13.83
N GLY A 11 -7.99 7.74 12.66
CA GLY A 11 -8.98 8.75 12.28
C GLY A 11 -10.06 8.11 11.43
N THR A 12 -11.33 8.33 11.78
CA THR A 12 -12.48 7.72 11.11
C THR A 12 -13.27 8.75 10.30
N GLY A 13 -14.13 8.27 9.41
CA GLY A 13 -15.05 9.13 8.67
C GLY A 13 -14.39 10.00 7.59
N TYR A 14 -13.27 9.57 7.05
CA TYR A 14 -12.59 10.29 5.96
C TYR A 14 -13.46 10.31 4.70
N ARG A 15 -13.65 11.50 4.10
CA ARG A 15 -14.60 11.71 2.99
C ARG A 15 -14.00 12.21 1.69
N LEU A 16 -12.71 12.56 1.66
CA LEU A 16 -12.09 13.02 0.43
C LEU A 16 -11.92 11.87 -0.58
N PRO A 17 -11.97 12.13 -1.89
CA PRO A 17 -11.90 11.06 -2.90
C PRO A 17 -10.48 10.49 -3.10
N VAL A 18 -9.46 11.12 -2.55
CA VAL A 18 -8.05 10.72 -2.70
C VAL A 18 -7.44 10.50 -1.33
N PRO A 19 -6.73 9.38 -1.11
CA PRO A 19 -6.58 8.21 -1.98
C PRO A 19 -7.87 7.38 -2.06
N PRO A 20 -8.11 6.65 -3.16
CA PRO A 20 -9.34 5.87 -3.37
C PRO A 20 -9.27 4.50 -2.67
N ALA A 21 -8.91 4.48 -1.41
CA ALA A 21 -8.76 3.27 -0.60
C ALA A 21 -9.66 3.34 0.64
N PRO A 22 -10.07 2.19 1.23
CA PRO A 22 -10.89 2.19 2.45
C PRO A 22 -10.13 2.75 3.66
N ALA A 23 -8.80 2.63 3.66
CA ALA A 23 -7.93 3.18 4.68
C ALA A 23 -6.55 3.49 4.09
N PHE A 24 -5.81 4.36 4.75
CA PHE A 24 -4.41 4.62 4.43
C PHE A 24 -3.66 5.04 5.70
N CYS A 25 -2.34 5.01 5.64
CA CYS A 25 -1.48 5.34 6.77
C CYS A 25 -0.60 6.55 6.46
N LEU A 26 -0.51 7.48 7.42
CA LEU A 26 0.45 8.58 7.40
C LEU A 26 1.23 8.58 8.72
N GLY A 27 2.49 8.18 8.67
CA GLY A 27 3.30 8.03 9.86
C GLY A 27 2.70 6.99 10.81
N ASN A 28 2.26 7.41 11.98
CA ASN A 28 1.58 6.56 12.95
C ASN A 28 0.06 6.78 13.03
N VAL A 29 -0.51 7.42 12.01
CA VAL A 29 -1.95 7.67 11.93
C VAL A 29 -2.55 6.85 10.81
N ILE A 30 -3.51 6.01 11.13
CA ILE A 30 -4.33 5.28 10.16
C ILE A 30 -5.61 6.09 9.95
N VAL A 31 -5.89 6.44 8.69
CA VAL A 31 -7.09 7.18 8.31
C VAL A 31 -8.00 6.24 7.54
N THR A 32 -9.26 6.14 7.96
CA THR A 32 -10.24 5.26 7.32
C THR A 32 -11.53 5.98 6.97
N ARG A 33 -12.17 5.53 5.90
CA ARG A 33 -13.51 5.96 5.49
C ARG A 33 -14.61 5.32 6.33
N LEU A 34 -14.28 4.23 7.01
CA LEU A 34 -15.20 3.48 7.87
C LEU A 34 -15.47 4.24 9.16
N ASP A 35 -16.58 3.91 9.84
CA ASP A 35 -16.92 4.48 11.15
C ASP A 35 -15.99 4.02 12.26
N GLY A 36 -15.32 2.90 12.06
CA GLY A 36 -14.32 2.35 12.95
C GLY A 36 -13.49 1.30 12.24
N LEU A 37 -12.34 0.98 12.81
CA LEU A 37 -11.44 -0.03 12.26
C LEU A 37 -11.01 -0.97 13.39
N ASP A 38 -11.42 -2.24 13.30
CA ASP A 38 -11.08 -3.25 14.28
C ASP A 38 -9.57 -3.53 14.25
N PRO A 39 -8.85 -3.38 15.39
CA PRO A 39 -7.42 -3.70 15.47
C PRO A 39 -7.08 -5.16 15.11
N ALA A 40 -8.05 -6.09 15.21
CA ALA A 40 -7.88 -7.48 14.80
C ALA A 40 -8.10 -7.71 13.30
N SER A 41 -8.57 -6.71 12.55
CA SER A 41 -8.86 -6.84 11.12
C SER A 41 -7.59 -6.94 10.27
N ALA A 42 -7.69 -7.60 9.12
CA ALA A 42 -6.61 -7.67 8.15
C ALA A 42 -6.19 -6.28 7.65
N LEU A 43 -7.17 -5.40 7.41
CA LEU A 43 -6.92 -4.04 6.94
C LEU A 43 -6.14 -3.24 7.99
N PHE A 44 -6.49 -3.33 9.26
CA PHE A 44 -5.74 -2.66 10.33
C PHE A 44 -4.30 -3.16 10.38
N ARG A 45 -4.07 -4.48 10.31
CA ARG A 45 -2.73 -5.06 10.31
C ARG A 45 -1.90 -4.56 9.12
N HIS A 46 -2.50 -4.47 7.95
CA HIS A 46 -1.87 -3.92 6.74
C HIS A 46 -1.41 -2.48 6.98
N GLU A 47 -2.30 -1.61 7.47
CA GLU A 47 -1.98 -0.21 7.73
C GLU A 47 -0.95 -0.05 8.87
N ALA A 48 -1.02 -0.91 9.87
CA ALA A 48 -0.03 -0.93 10.96
C ALA A 48 1.37 -1.28 10.45
N ARG A 49 1.48 -2.16 9.45
CA ARG A 49 2.77 -2.47 8.80
C ARG A 49 3.31 -1.28 8.03
N HIS A 50 2.46 -0.47 7.39
CA HIS A 50 2.87 0.80 6.79
C HIS A 50 3.43 1.77 7.85
N ALA A 51 2.81 1.85 9.03
CA ALA A 51 3.34 2.66 10.13
C ALA A 51 4.76 2.24 10.52
N THR A 52 5.04 0.94 10.56
CA THR A 52 6.39 0.40 10.78
C THR A 52 7.34 0.81 9.65
N GLN A 53 6.89 0.77 8.40
CA GLN A 53 7.69 1.20 7.24
C GLN A 53 8.02 2.70 7.33
N TYR A 54 7.09 3.55 7.75
CA TYR A 54 7.38 4.97 8.01
C TYR A 54 8.49 5.15 9.03
N ALA A 55 8.43 4.41 10.13
CA ALA A 55 9.47 4.48 11.16
C ALA A 55 10.84 4.05 10.61
N CYS A 56 10.90 2.96 9.83
CA CYS A 56 12.13 2.45 9.22
C CYS A 56 12.70 3.37 8.15
N CYS A 57 11.85 4.12 7.44
CA CYS A 57 12.24 5.02 6.36
C CYS A 57 12.46 6.47 6.79
N GLY A 58 12.53 6.75 8.09
CA GLY A 58 12.78 8.11 8.59
C GLY A 58 11.53 9.02 8.58
N GLY A 59 10.34 8.45 8.79
CA GLY A 59 9.10 9.20 8.88
C GLY A 59 8.52 9.53 7.51
N LEU A 60 8.12 10.79 7.29
CA LEU A 60 7.42 11.21 6.07
C LEU A 60 8.25 11.11 4.78
N VAL A 61 9.55 10.85 4.86
CA VAL A 61 10.38 10.52 3.69
C VAL A 61 9.83 9.29 2.94
N MET A 62 9.13 8.40 3.62
CA MET A 62 8.46 7.28 2.98
C MET A 62 7.44 7.71 1.92
N VAL A 63 6.79 8.87 2.05
CA VAL A 63 5.75 9.30 1.11
C VAL A 63 6.27 9.37 -0.33
N PRO A 64 7.36 10.12 -0.65
CA PRO A 64 7.89 10.11 -2.01
C PRO A 64 8.42 8.74 -2.43
N LEU A 65 8.98 7.94 -1.52
CA LEU A 65 9.42 6.58 -1.84
C LEU A 65 8.25 5.67 -2.19
N TYR A 66 7.17 5.74 -1.43
CA TYR A 66 5.94 5.01 -1.70
C TYR A 66 5.34 5.41 -3.06
N LEU A 67 5.27 6.70 -3.35
CA LEU A 67 4.73 7.19 -4.62
C LEU A 67 5.59 6.73 -5.82
N ALA A 68 6.89 6.71 -5.68
CA ALA A 68 7.78 6.15 -6.70
C ALA A 68 7.52 4.66 -6.92
N ALA A 69 7.38 3.89 -5.85
CA ALA A 69 7.05 2.47 -5.91
C ALA A 69 5.66 2.23 -6.53
N ALA A 70 4.68 3.07 -6.21
CA ALA A 70 3.35 3.03 -6.82
C ALA A 70 3.41 3.32 -8.33
N ALA A 71 4.21 4.29 -8.75
CA ALA A 71 4.40 4.60 -10.17
C ALA A 71 5.04 3.43 -10.91
N VAL A 72 6.05 2.78 -10.35
CA VAL A 72 6.67 1.58 -10.93
C VAL A 72 5.65 0.45 -11.07
N SER A 73 4.86 0.18 -10.03
CA SER A 73 3.81 -0.84 -10.06
C SER A 73 2.78 -0.55 -11.15
N TRP A 74 2.37 0.71 -11.27
CA TRP A 74 1.41 1.12 -12.30
C TRP A 74 1.98 0.93 -13.72
N LEU A 75 3.24 1.28 -13.94
CA LEU A 75 3.89 1.09 -15.24
C LEU A 75 4.00 -0.40 -15.60
N LEU A 76 4.25 -1.26 -14.61
CA LEU A 76 4.40 -2.70 -14.83
C LEU A 76 3.06 -3.42 -15.03
N THR A 77 2.01 -3.05 -14.29
CA THR A 77 0.77 -3.84 -14.22
C THR A 77 -0.51 -3.03 -14.47
N GLY A 78 -0.45 -1.70 -14.44
CA GLY A 78 -1.65 -0.85 -14.44
C GLY A 78 -2.31 -0.70 -13.07
N ASP A 79 -1.71 -1.22 -12.02
CA ASP A 79 -2.18 -1.15 -10.64
C ASP A 79 -1.08 -0.58 -9.75
N THR A 80 -1.41 0.37 -8.89
CA THR A 80 -0.42 1.06 -8.05
C THR A 80 0.07 0.25 -6.85
N GLY A 81 -0.57 -0.88 -6.55
CA GLY A 81 -0.32 -1.68 -5.35
C GLY A 81 0.40 -2.99 -5.60
N CYS A 82 0.00 -3.77 -6.62
CA CYS A 82 0.40 -5.17 -6.71
C CYS A 82 1.92 -5.41 -6.90
N ARG A 83 2.65 -4.46 -7.46
CA ARG A 83 4.12 -4.49 -7.57
C ARG A 83 4.81 -3.42 -6.73
N ASN A 84 4.06 -2.69 -5.94
CA ASN A 84 4.60 -1.73 -4.99
C ASN A 84 5.23 -2.48 -3.83
N VAL A 85 6.54 -2.30 -3.61
CA VAL A 85 7.28 -3.02 -2.58
C VAL A 85 6.73 -2.78 -1.16
N PHE A 86 6.24 -1.59 -0.88
CA PHE A 86 5.65 -1.26 0.42
C PHE A 86 4.33 -2.01 0.65
N GLU A 87 3.49 -2.07 -0.38
CA GLU A 87 2.22 -2.81 -0.32
C GLU A 87 2.46 -4.32 -0.21
N ARG A 88 3.42 -4.85 -0.95
CA ARG A 88 3.77 -6.28 -0.87
C ARG A 88 4.28 -6.66 0.51
N ARG A 89 5.13 -5.83 1.12
CA ARG A 89 5.65 -6.06 2.48
C ARG A 89 4.60 -5.84 3.56
N ALA A 90 3.61 -4.99 3.32
CA ALA A 90 2.50 -4.77 4.24
C ALA A 90 1.43 -5.87 4.17
N GLY A 91 1.52 -6.76 3.20
CA GLY A 91 0.53 -7.82 2.98
C GLY A 91 -0.50 -7.42 1.94
N LEU A 92 -0.26 -7.80 0.69
CA LEU A 92 -1.05 -7.37 -0.46
C LEU A 92 -2.53 -7.72 -0.30
N THR A 93 -2.83 -8.97 0.06
CA THR A 93 -4.20 -9.46 0.27
C THR A 93 -4.87 -8.76 1.45
N ASP A 94 -4.16 -8.52 2.55
CA ASP A 94 -4.68 -7.84 3.73
C ASP A 94 -5.11 -6.41 3.42
N GLY A 95 -4.45 -5.74 2.46
CA GLY A 95 -4.79 -4.40 2.00
C GLY A 95 -5.89 -4.36 0.94
N GLY A 96 -6.39 -5.51 0.52
CA GLY A 96 -7.42 -5.60 -0.51
C GLY A 96 -6.89 -5.56 -1.94
N TYR A 97 -5.60 -5.73 -2.14
CA TYR A 97 -4.99 -5.79 -3.48
C TYR A 97 -4.95 -7.21 -4.02
N ALA A 98 -5.07 -7.34 -5.33
CA ALA A 98 -4.84 -8.58 -6.04
C ALA A 98 -3.49 -8.56 -6.75
N ASP A 99 -2.82 -9.70 -6.84
CA ASP A 99 -1.60 -9.81 -7.64
C ASP A 99 -1.99 -9.88 -9.11
N LYS A 100 -1.53 -8.91 -9.90
CA LYS A 100 -1.85 -8.77 -11.31
C LYS A 100 -0.65 -9.08 -12.18
N PRO A 101 -0.87 -9.66 -13.39
CA PRO A 101 0.22 -9.93 -14.31
C PRO A 101 0.83 -8.63 -14.87
N LEU A 102 2.05 -8.73 -15.37
CA LEU A 102 2.68 -7.65 -16.11
C LEU A 102 1.82 -7.26 -17.32
N ARG A 103 1.93 -6.00 -17.74
CA ARG A 103 1.27 -5.53 -18.96
C ARG A 103 1.66 -6.42 -20.16
N PRO A 104 0.74 -6.66 -21.11
CA PRO A 104 1.01 -7.56 -22.24
C PRO A 104 2.27 -7.20 -23.04
N ALA A 105 2.53 -5.91 -23.25
CA ALA A 105 3.73 -5.46 -23.96
C ALA A 105 5.02 -5.85 -23.22
N LEU A 106 5.03 -5.75 -21.89
CA LEU A 106 6.19 -6.13 -21.08
C LEU A 106 6.39 -7.64 -21.03
N ARG A 107 5.31 -8.42 -21.00
CA ARG A 107 5.39 -9.88 -21.08
C ARG A 107 5.99 -10.34 -22.40
N ARG A 108 5.61 -9.71 -23.51
CA ARG A 108 6.16 -10.01 -24.84
C ARG A 108 7.65 -9.69 -24.90
N ALA A 109 8.07 -8.54 -24.40
CA ALA A 109 9.48 -8.16 -24.33
C ALA A 109 10.31 -9.15 -23.51
N GLY A 110 9.80 -9.57 -22.34
CA GLY A 110 10.46 -10.57 -21.51
C GLY A 110 10.61 -11.93 -22.19
N ARG A 111 9.62 -12.38 -22.95
CA ARG A 111 9.69 -13.62 -23.73
C ARG A 111 10.73 -13.53 -24.85
N SER A 112 10.78 -12.41 -25.56
CA SER A 112 11.78 -12.19 -26.61
C SER A 112 13.20 -12.25 -26.07
N VAL A 113 13.45 -11.62 -24.92
CA VAL A 113 14.76 -11.68 -24.24
C VAL A 113 15.09 -13.11 -23.79
N ALA A 114 14.14 -13.83 -23.23
CA ALA A 114 14.34 -15.22 -22.80
C ALA A 114 14.63 -16.15 -23.98
N GLN A 115 14.01 -15.94 -25.14
CA GLN A 115 14.25 -16.73 -26.35
C GLN A 115 15.59 -16.41 -27.04
N ALA A 116 16.12 -15.19 -26.79
CA ALA A 116 17.41 -14.76 -27.35
C ALA A 116 18.61 -15.30 -26.56
N ARG A 117 18.38 -15.93 -25.42
CA ARG A 117 19.39 -16.57 -24.59
C ARG A 117 19.43 -18.07 -24.89
#